data_b49af397d39f04ebf694cf2573171713
#
_entry.id   b49af397d39f04ebf694cf2573171713
#
_cell.length_a   1.000
_cell.length_b   1.000
_cell.length_c   1.000
_cell.angle_alpha   90.00
_cell.angle_beta   90.00
_cell.angle_gamma   90.00
#
_symmetry.space_group_name_H-M   'P 1'
#
loop_
_entity.id
_entity.type
_entity.pdbx_description
1 polymer ?
#
loop_
_entity_poly.entity_id
_entity_poly.type
_entity_poly.pdbx_seq_one_letter_code
_entity_poly.pdbx_strand_id
1 'polypeptide(L)'
;MYKTSIRALMRYSVNKLNNGDYSLMLKMASPDFELAFPGENSWATMFRPQQRGREFHATHRGIDEVVGFADRFVAEGIQFEIEDILVNGPPWHTRIALRVRDFAPAADGEADAYNNRVVLFLELRWGRLIRWEDYEDTERVAAWDRARASHAP
;
A
#
# COMPACT_ATOMS: atom_id res chain seq x y z
N MET A 1 -18.25 5.73 18.11
CA MET A 1 -18.65 4.58 17.26
C MET A 1 -18.04 4.58 15.88
N TYR A 2 -18.30 5.55 15.00
CA TYR A 2 -17.81 5.54 13.61
C TYR A 2 -16.29 5.30 13.45
N LYS A 3 -15.44 6.08 14.14
CA LYS A 3 -13.98 5.93 14.04
C LYS A 3 -13.48 4.56 14.52
N THR A 4 -14.17 3.96 15.49
CA THR A 4 -13.86 2.60 15.96
C THR A 4 -14.18 1.56 14.89
N SER A 5 -15.33 1.72 14.21
CA SER A 5 -15.70 0.85 13.09
C SER A 5 -14.70 0.96 11.92
N ILE A 6 -14.22 2.17 11.62
CA ILE A 6 -13.18 2.37 10.60
C ILE A 6 -11.87 1.67 10.98
N ARG A 7 -11.43 1.77 12.24
CA ARG A 7 -10.22 1.05 12.69
C ARG A 7 -10.37 -0.47 12.56
N ALA A 8 -11.54 -1.00 12.93
CA ALA A 8 -11.82 -2.43 12.78
C ALA A 8 -11.83 -2.85 11.30
N LEU A 9 -12.45 -2.04 10.44
CA LEU A 9 -12.48 -2.26 8.99
C LEU A 9 -11.06 -2.28 8.39
N MET A 10 -10.18 -1.35 8.79
CA MET A 10 -8.80 -1.31 8.30
C MET A 10 -8.01 -2.56 8.71
N ARG A 11 -8.11 -2.99 9.97
CA ARG A 11 -7.48 -4.24 10.44
C ARG A 11 -7.97 -5.46 9.67
N TYR A 12 -9.27 -5.54 9.45
CA TYR A 12 -9.87 -6.63 8.69
C TYR A 12 -9.41 -6.62 7.22
N SER A 13 -9.39 -5.44 6.59
CA SER A 13 -8.96 -5.28 5.19
C SER A 13 -7.49 -5.66 4.99
N VAL A 14 -6.61 -5.21 5.89
CA VAL A 14 -5.18 -5.58 5.85
C VAL A 14 -4.98 -7.07 6.09
N ASN A 15 -5.71 -7.67 7.03
CA ASN A 15 -5.63 -9.11 7.26
C ASN A 15 -6.05 -9.91 6.01
N LYS A 16 -7.12 -9.50 5.33
CA LYS A 16 -7.51 -10.12 4.06
C LYS A 16 -6.43 -10.01 2.99
N LEU A 17 -5.86 -8.81 2.81
CA LEU A 17 -4.78 -8.57 1.85
C LEU A 17 -3.55 -9.46 2.14
N ASN A 18 -3.14 -9.56 3.39
CA ASN A 18 -2.04 -10.43 3.83
C ASN A 18 -2.29 -11.92 3.52
N ASN A 19 -3.56 -12.33 3.44
CA ASN A 19 -3.97 -13.69 3.05
C ASN A 19 -4.25 -13.82 1.53
N GLY A 20 -3.85 -12.85 0.73
CA GLY A 20 -4.02 -12.85 -0.71
C GLY A 20 -5.42 -12.47 -1.20
N ASP A 21 -6.32 -12.05 -0.30
CA ASP A 21 -7.68 -11.62 -0.65
C ASP A 21 -7.78 -10.09 -0.61
N TYR A 22 -7.61 -9.46 -1.75
CA TYR A 22 -7.77 -8.01 -1.92
C TYR A 22 -9.17 -7.59 -2.41
N SER A 23 -10.13 -8.51 -2.46
CA SER A 23 -11.50 -8.25 -2.94
C SER A 23 -12.22 -7.12 -2.19
N LEU A 24 -11.97 -7.00 -0.88
CA LEU A 24 -12.56 -5.92 -0.08
C LEU A 24 -11.98 -4.55 -0.46
N MET A 25 -10.68 -4.46 -0.71
CA MET A 25 -10.04 -3.24 -1.17
C MET A 25 -10.65 -2.78 -2.50
N LEU A 26 -10.78 -3.68 -3.48
CA LEU A 26 -11.40 -3.37 -4.77
C LEU A 26 -12.86 -2.95 -4.61
N LYS A 27 -13.62 -3.64 -3.76
CA LYS A 27 -15.02 -3.29 -3.48
C LYS A 27 -15.18 -1.90 -2.86
N MET A 28 -14.21 -1.48 -2.05
CA MET A 28 -14.20 -0.16 -1.43
C MET A 28 -13.67 0.93 -2.38
N ALA A 29 -12.79 0.60 -3.32
CA ALA A 29 -12.21 1.56 -4.24
C ALA A 29 -13.29 2.27 -5.08
N SER A 30 -13.13 3.59 -5.24
CA SER A 30 -13.93 4.34 -6.21
C SER A 30 -13.41 4.07 -7.63
N PRO A 31 -14.23 4.31 -8.68
CA PRO A 31 -13.74 4.21 -10.06
C PRO A 31 -12.51 5.09 -10.34
N ASP A 32 -12.43 6.25 -9.67
CA ASP A 32 -11.35 7.23 -9.80
C ASP A 32 -10.28 7.08 -8.70
N PHE A 33 -10.17 5.88 -8.12
CA PHE A 33 -9.20 5.63 -7.06
C PHE A 33 -7.78 5.87 -7.55
N GLU A 34 -6.99 6.52 -6.71
CA GLU A 34 -5.57 6.79 -6.95
C GLU A 34 -4.72 6.15 -5.85
N LEU A 35 -3.67 5.44 -6.28
CA LEU A 35 -2.65 4.85 -5.42
C LEU A 35 -1.30 5.50 -5.74
N ALA A 36 -0.74 6.23 -4.79
CA ALA A 36 0.46 7.04 -4.99
C ALA A 36 1.66 6.50 -4.21
N PHE A 37 2.80 6.35 -4.89
CA PHE A 37 4.05 5.88 -4.32
C PHE A 37 5.15 6.93 -4.43
N PRO A 38 6.00 7.09 -3.39
CA PRO A 38 7.16 7.96 -3.43
C PRO A 38 8.33 7.31 -4.16
N GLY A 39 9.29 8.14 -4.61
CA GLY A 39 10.57 7.69 -5.13
C GLY A 39 10.55 7.12 -6.54
N GLU A 40 11.70 6.58 -6.96
CA GLU A 40 11.95 5.99 -8.29
C GLU A 40 12.20 4.48 -8.16
N ASN A 41 11.35 3.78 -7.44
CA ASN A 41 11.44 2.33 -7.29
C ASN A 41 10.48 1.60 -8.24
N SER A 42 10.61 0.30 -8.31
CA SER A 42 9.82 -0.54 -9.23
C SER A 42 8.32 -0.54 -8.94
N TRP A 43 7.90 -0.19 -7.73
CA TRP A 43 6.50 -0.04 -7.36
C TRP A 43 5.93 1.28 -7.87
N ALA A 44 6.66 2.38 -7.65
CA ALA A 44 6.26 3.70 -8.12
C ALA A 44 6.18 3.78 -9.65
N THR A 45 7.10 3.13 -10.35
CA THR A 45 7.21 3.19 -11.82
C THR A 45 6.53 2.03 -12.55
N MET A 46 5.71 1.23 -11.87
CA MET A 46 5.12 -0.01 -12.38
C MET A 46 4.33 0.16 -13.67
N PHE A 47 3.57 1.24 -13.84
CA PHE A 47 2.73 1.47 -15.03
C PHE A 47 3.21 2.63 -15.90
N ARG A 48 4.01 3.52 -15.35
CA ARG A 48 4.58 4.67 -16.07
C ARG A 48 5.84 5.18 -15.40
N PRO A 49 6.78 5.75 -16.15
CA PRO A 49 7.97 6.36 -15.56
C PRO A 49 7.58 7.52 -14.63
N GLN A 50 8.40 7.75 -13.61
CA GLN A 50 8.20 8.87 -12.72
C GLN A 50 8.28 10.19 -13.50
N GLN A 51 7.29 11.05 -13.27
CA GLN A 51 7.30 12.39 -13.83
C GLN A 51 8.19 13.28 -12.97
N ARG A 52 9.24 13.82 -13.59
CA ARG A 52 10.06 14.86 -12.95
C ARG A 52 9.27 16.16 -12.94
N GLY A 53 9.08 16.74 -11.77
CA GLY A 53 8.38 18.02 -11.66
C GLY A 53 7.67 18.22 -10.33
N ARG A 54 6.43 18.71 -10.37
CA ARG A 54 5.67 19.13 -9.19
C ARG A 54 4.99 17.98 -8.41
N GLU A 55 4.92 16.80 -8.99
CA GLU A 55 4.31 15.65 -8.33
C GLU A 55 5.37 14.91 -7.50
N PHE A 56 5.10 14.79 -6.21
CA PHE A 56 5.98 14.10 -5.27
C PHE A 56 5.88 12.57 -5.37
N HIS A 57 4.79 12.05 -5.95
CA HIS A 57 4.50 10.63 -6.03
C HIS A 57 4.09 10.23 -7.44
N ALA A 58 4.56 9.07 -7.88
CA ALA A 58 3.98 8.40 -9.03
C ALA A 58 2.58 7.87 -8.66
N THR A 59 1.60 8.00 -9.55
CA THR A 59 0.22 7.64 -9.26
C THR A 59 -0.27 6.54 -10.18
N HIS A 60 -0.76 5.45 -9.58
CA HIS A 60 -1.53 4.39 -10.28
C HIS A 60 -3.00 4.78 -10.24
N ARG A 61 -3.71 4.61 -11.35
CA ARG A 61 -5.06 5.13 -11.52
C ARG A 61 -6.02 4.06 -12.01
N GLY A 62 -7.19 4.06 -11.40
CA GLY A 62 -8.26 3.16 -11.79
C GLY A 62 -8.09 1.72 -11.29
N ILE A 63 -9.13 0.95 -11.45
CA ILE A 63 -9.22 -0.40 -10.87
C ILE A 63 -8.20 -1.37 -11.47
N ASP A 64 -7.94 -1.30 -12.78
CA ASP A 64 -7.02 -2.23 -13.44
C ASP A 64 -5.58 -2.09 -12.93
N GLU A 65 -5.10 -0.85 -12.73
CA GLU A 65 -3.76 -0.63 -12.17
C GLU A 65 -3.70 -1.03 -10.69
N VAL A 66 -4.79 -0.83 -9.93
CA VAL A 66 -4.89 -1.29 -8.54
C VAL A 66 -4.87 -2.82 -8.44
N VAL A 67 -5.54 -3.51 -9.36
CA VAL A 67 -5.46 -4.98 -9.46
C VAL A 67 -4.03 -5.42 -9.73
N GLY A 68 -3.36 -4.82 -10.72
CA GLY A 68 -1.96 -5.13 -11.02
C GLY A 68 -1.02 -4.91 -9.82
N PHE A 69 -1.22 -3.84 -9.05
CA PHE A 69 -0.50 -3.63 -7.79
C PHE A 69 -0.79 -4.74 -6.78
N ALA A 70 -2.06 -5.07 -6.56
CA ALA A 70 -2.46 -6.08 -5.59
C ALA A 70 -1.96 -7.49 -5.96
N ASP A 71 -2.00 -7.84 -7.24
CA ASP A 71 -1.46 -9.10 -7.75
C ASP A 71 0.04 -9.21 -7.48
N ARG A 72 0.79 -8.12 -7.73
CA ARG A 72 2.22 -8.07 -7.44
C ARG A 72 2.49 -8.17 -5.94
N PHE A 73 1.75 -7.44 -5.11
CA PHE A 73 1.87 -7.47 -3.66
C PHE A 73 1.74 -8.89 -3.12
N VAL A 74 0.71 -9.61 -3.58
CA VAL A 74 0.46 -11.01 -3.20
C VAL A 74 1.55 -11.93 -3.75
N ALA A 75 1.93 -11.78 -5.01
CA ALA A 75 2.94 -12.62 -5.66
C ALA A 75 4.33 -12.49 -5.01
N GLU A 76 4.68 -11.30 -4.54
CA GLU A 76 5.94 -11.05 -3.82
C GLU A 76 5.89 -11.44 -2.33
N GLY A 77 4.75 -11.89 -1.84
CA GLY A 77 4.56 -12.34 -0.46
C GLY A 77 4.66 -11.22 0.57
N ILE A 78 4.44 -9.98 0.16
CA ILE A 78 4.50 -8.83 1.07
C ILE A 78 3.36 -8.89 2.06
N GLN A 79 3.64 -8.48 3.29
CA GLN A 79 2.66 -8.39 4.37
C GLN A 79 2.76 -7.05 5.09
N PHE A 80 1.63 -6.59 5.60
CA PHE A 80 1.52 -5.42 6.46
C PHE A 80 1.19 -5.83 7.91
N GLU A 81 1.98 -5.36 8.84
CA GLU A 81 1.68 -5.43 10.27
C GLU A 81 1.32 -4.04 10.77
N ILE A 82 0.06 -3.85 11.20
CA ILE A 82 -0.42 -2.55 11.66
C ILE A 82 0.09 -2.26 13.08
N GLU A 83 0.90 -1.23 13.21
CA GLU A 83 1.40 -0.73 14.49
C GLU A 83 0.40 0.28 15.12
N ASP A 84 -0.17 1.19 14.30
CA ASP A 84 -1.09 2.22 14.77
C ASP A 84 -2.09 2.66 13.69
N ILE A 85 -3.26 3.15 14.10
CA ILE A 85 -4.31 3.67 13.22
C ILE A 85 -4.87 4.98 13.76
N LEU A 86 -4.65 6.05 13.05
CA LEU A 86 -5.27 7.34 13.30
C LEU A 86 -6.43 7.56 12.33
N VAL A 87 -7.59 7.92 12.84
CA VAL A 87 -8.79 8.21 12.04
C VAL A 87 -9.28 9.61 12.35
N ASN A 88 -9.39 10.43 11.33
CA ASN A 88 -9.90 11.80 11.43
C ASN A 88 -10.99 12.08 10.39
N GLY A 89 -11.88 13.02 10.73
CA GLY A 89 -12.95 13.48 9.86
C GLY A 89 -14.28 12.71 10.00
N PRO A 90 -15.31 13.27 9.37
CA PRO A 90 -16.65 12.69 9.32
C PRO A 90 -16.80 11.65 8.20
N PRO A 91 -17.93 10.89 8.15
CA PRO A 91 -18.14 9.84 7.13
C PRO A 91 -18.03 10.32 5.67
N TRP A 92 -18.36 11.57 5.40
CA TRP A 92 -18.28 12.13 4.03
C TRP A 92 -16.88 12.56 3.63
N HIS A 93 -15.94 12.66 4.58
CA HIS A 93 -14.52 12.92 4.31
C HIS A 93 -13.67 12.40 5.47
N THR A 94 -13.35 11.13 5.44
CA THR A 94 -12.51 10.47 6.44
C THR A 94 -11.09 10.36 5.94
N ARG A 95 -10.13 10.73 6.78
CA ARG A 95 -8.70 10.56 6.56
C ARG A 95 -8.15 9.58 7.57
N ILE A 96 -7.31 8.67 7.12
CA ILE A 96 -6.75 7.60 7.93
C ILE A 96 -5.24 7.58 7.71
N ALA A 97 -4.47 7.55 8.80
CA ALA A 97 -3.05 7.24 8.74
C ALA A 97 -2.83 5.89 9.41
N LEU A 98 -2.32 4.93 8.66
CA LEU A 98 -1.91 3.62 9.14
C LEU A 98 -0.38 3.60 9.22
N ARG A 99 0.17 3.47 10.42
CA ARG A 99 1.58 3.14 10.57
C ARG A 99 1.73 1.63 10.53
N VAL A 100 2.47 1.15 9.56
CA VAL A 100 2.63 -0.29 9.32
C VAL A 100 4.10 -0.67 9.21
N ARG A 101 4.43 -1.87 9.63
CA ARG A 101 5.60 -2.58 9.22
C ARG A 101 5.25 -3.32 7.94
N ASP A 102 6.03 -3.07 6.90
CA ASP A 102 5.93 -3.66 5.58
C ASP A 102 7.09 -4.64 5.40
N PHE A 103 6.81 -5.91 5.15
CA PHE A 103 7.84 -6.93 5.11
C PHE A 103 7.49 -8.11 4.20
N ALA A 104 8.50 -8.77 3.67
CA ALA A 104 8.39 -10.06 3.01
C ALA A 104 9.03 -11.12 3.90
N PRO A 105 8.27 -12.09 4.45
CA PRO A 105 8.82 -13.14 5.30
C PRO A 105 9.87 -13.97 4.55
N ALA A 106 10.93 -14.33 5.25
CA ALA A 106 11.91 -15.29 4.76
C ALA A 106 11.47 -16.73 5.06
N ALA A 107 12.17 -17.69 4.48
CA ALA A 107 12.07 -19.09 4.86
C ALA A 107 12.43 -19.29 6.34
N ASP A 108 11.97 -20.39 6.92
CA ASP A 108 12.08 -20.70 8.36
C ASP A 108 13.48 -20.40 8.95
N GLY A 109 13.51 -19.52 9.94
CA GLY A 109 14.69 -19.20 10.75
C GLY A 109 15.64 -18.15 10.16
N GLU A 110 15.36 -17.58 9.02
CA GLU A 110 16.11 -16.49 8.42
C GLU A 110 15.50 -15.13 8.73
N ALA A 111 16.26 -14.04 8.56
CA ALA A 111 15.73 -12.68 8.63
C ALA A 111 14.80 -12.40 7.45
N ASP A 112 13.78 -11.56 7.64
CA ASP A 112 12.88 -11.15 6.56
C ASP A 112 13.67 -10.69 5.33
N ALA A 113 13.27 -11.15 4.14
CA ALA A 113 13.91 -10.80 2.88
C ALA A 113 13.79 -9.29 2.58
N TYR A 114 12.72 -8.67 3.08
CA TYR A 114 12.45 -7.25 3.02
C TYR A 114 11.79 -6.82 4.32
N ASN A 115 12.13 -5.63 4.82
CA ASN A 115 11.53 -5.04 6.00
C ASN A 115 11.62 -3.51 5.94
N ASN A 116 10.47 -2.84 6.02
CA ASN A 116 10.36 -1.39 5.95
C ASN A 116 9.31 -0.87 6.94
N ARG A 117 9.26 0.43 7.10
CA ARG A 117 8.17 1.15 7.78
C ARG A 117 7.51 2.10 6.81
N VAL A 118 6.18 2.04 6.81
CA VAL A 118 5.35 2.82 5.90
C VAL A 118 4.26 3.52 6.69
N VAL A 119 3.94 4.74 6.32
CA VAL A 119 2.67 5.36 6.67
C VAL A 119 1.78 5.33 5.42
N LEU A 120 0.69 4.59 5.48
CA LEU A 120 -0.34 4.59 4.46
C LEU A 120 -1.33 5.71 4.80
N PHE A 121 -1.42 6.72 3.97
CA PHE A 121 -2.39 7.80 4.13
C PHE A 121 -3.58 7.58 3.20
N LEU A 122 -4.75 7.30 3.78
CA LEU A 122 -5.96 6.95 3.03
C LEU A 122 -7.01 8.04 3.16
N GLU A 123 -7.73 8.28 2.07
CA GLU A 123 -8.91 9.12 2.05
C GLU A 123 -10.15 8.33 1.63
N LEU A 124 -11.22 8.44 2.43
CA LEU A 124 -12.51 7.88 2.12
C LEU A 124 -13.57 8.98 2.00
N ARG A 125 -14.48 8.82 1.04
CA ARG A 125 -15.72 9.60 0.93
C ARG A 125 -16.90 8.65 0.98
N TRP A 126 -17.76 8.82 1.99
CA TRP A 126 -18.90 7.94 2.20
C TRP A 126 -18.56 6.44 2.16
N GLY A 127 -17.43 6.07 2.78
CA GLY A 127 -16.93 4.70 2.83
C GLY A 127 -16.26 4.21 1.54
N ARG A 128 -16.18 5.04 0.49
CA ARG A 128 -15.42 4.74 -0.72
C ARG A 128 -13.99 5.22 -0.58
N LEU A 129 -13.03 4.35 -0.87
CA LEU A 129 -11.61 4.66 -0.93
C LEU A 129 -11.33 5.46 -2.21
N ILE A 130 -10.89 6.70 -2.07
CA ILE A 130 -10.64 7.61 -3.20
C ILE A 130 -9.16 7.84 -3.44
N ARG A 131 -8.34 7.72 -2.39
CA ARG A 131 -6.89 7.90 -2.47
C ARG A 131 -6.17 7.07 -1.42
N TRP A 132 -5.00 6.57 -1.79
CA TRP A 132 -4.03 5.92 -0.93
C TRP A 132 -2.65 6.46 -1.30
N GLU A 133 -1.92 6.97 -0.34
CA GLU A 133 -0.55 7.44 -0.51
C GLU A 133 0.37 6.68 0.43
N ASP A 134 1.49 6.17 -0.11
CA ASP A 134 2.54 5.57 0.67
C ASP A 134 3.60 6.61 1.04
N TYR A 135 4.04 6.55 2.29
CA TYR A 135 5.17 7.31 2.81
C TYR A 135 6.15 6.33 3.44
N GLU A 136 7.13 5.91 2.68
CA GLU A 136 8.04 4.82 3.02
C GLU A 136 9.52 5.23 2.92
N ASP A 137 10.40 4.41 3.48
CA ASP A 137 11.84 4.54 3.22
C ASP A 137 12.15 4.00 1.81
N THR A 138 12.28 4.93 0.87
CA THR A 138 12.48 4.61 -0.55
C THR A 138 13.86 4.01 -0.84
N GLU A 139 14.87 4.25 0.02
CA GLU A 139 16.20 3.62 -0.13
C GLU A 139 16.13 2.12 0.16
N ARG A 140 15.31 1.70 1.13
CA ARG A 140 15.09 0.27 1.43
C ARG A 140 14.40 -0.44 0.28
N VAL A 141 13.37 0.17 -0.31
CA VAL A 141 12.69 -0.38 -1.49
C VAL A 141 13.66 -0.52 -2.67
N ALA A 142 14.42 0.54 -2.97
CA ALA A 142 15.40 0.50 -4.05
C ALA A 142 16.53 -0.51 -3.79
N ALA A 143 16.95 -0.70 -2.54
CA ALA A 143 17.94 -1.72 -2.18
C ALA A 143 17.38 -3.13 -2.42
N TRP A 144 16.14 -3.39 -2.07
CA TRP A 144 15.47 -4.65 -2.33
C TRP A 144 15.29 -4.93 -3.82
N ASP A 145 14.89 -3.93 -4.61
CA ASP A 145 14.82 -4.02 -6.08
C ASP A 145 16.17 -4.43 -6.68
N ARG A 146 17.28 -3.80 -6.23
CA ARG A 146 18.63 -4.15 -6.70
C ARG A 146 19.02 -5.58 -6.33
N ALA A 147 18.73 -6.01 -5.11
CA ALA A 147 19.03 -7.36 -4.66
C ALA A 147 18.28 -8.41 -5.51
N ARG A 148 17.03 -8.16 -5.85
CA ARG A 148 16.23 -9.06 -6.70
C ARG A 148 16.72 -9.09 -8.15
N ALA A 149 17.10 -7.95 -8.71
CA ALA A 149 17.66 -7.89 -10.06
C ALA A 149 18.97 -8.67 -10.20
N SER A 150 19.78 -8.74 -9.13
CA SER A 150 21.03 -9.50 -9.10
C SER A 150 20.84 -11.02 -8.97
N HIS A 151 19.64 -11.49 -8.60
CA HIS A 151 19.30 -12.92 -8.46
C HIS A 151 18.38 -13.42 -9.59
N ALA A 152 18.01 -12.55 -10.53
CA ALA A 152 17.30 -12.99 -11.73
C ALA A 152 18.24 -13.78 -12.65
N PRO A 153 17.85 -14.96 -13.14
CA PRO A 153 18.68 -15.81 -14.01
C PRO A 153 18.97 -15.16 -15.36
#